data_475aa3cb4754b4402d402ec3566fe956
#
_entry.id   475aa3cb4754b4402d402ec3566fe956
#
_cell.length_a   1.000
_cell.length_b   1.000
_cell.length_c   1.000
_cell.angle_alpha   90.00
_cell.angle_beta   90.00
_cell.angle_gamma   90.00
#
_symmetry.space_group_name_H-M   'P 1'
#
loop_
_entity.id
_entity.type
_entity.pdbx_description
1 polymer ?
#
loop_
_entity_poly.entity_id
_entity_poly.type
_entity_poly.pdbx_seq_one_letter_code
_entity_poly.pdbx_strand_id
1 'polypeptide(L)'
;MKAVLLLDERHVLDERAFVEIRVWRVPRPVPGSRHDFKYSLALVLGGECVLRYDNEAGKGDHRHDGVSETGYRFVSPERLIADFWNDVRAWRKA
;
A
#
# COMPACT_ATOMS: atom_id res chain seq x y z
N MET A 1 -8.85 -20.24 -10.42
CA MET A 1 -7.47 -19.84 -10.12
C MET A 1 -7.44 -19.08 -8.81
N LYS A 2 -6.35 -19.21 -8.08
CA LYS A 2 -6.19 -18.58 -6.77
C LYS A 2 -5.28 -17.35 -6.87
N ALA A 3 -5.45 -16.41 -5.95
CA ALA A 3 -4.50 -15.33 -5.77
C ALA A 3 -3.14 -15.92 -5.34
N VAL A 4 -2.07 -15.31 -5.83
CA VAL A 4 -0.70 -15.68 -5.48
C VAL A 4 -0.08 -14.56 -4.67
N LEU A 5 0.34 -14.86 -3.45
CA LEU A 5 1.01 -13.88 -2.60
C LEU A 5 2.42 -13.65 -3.12
N LEU A 6 2.71 -12.43 -3.56
CA LEU A 6 4.02 -12.06 -4.12
C LEU A 6 4.92 -11.45 -3.05
N LEU A 7 4.37 -10.62 -2.18
CA LEU A 7 5.09 -9.99 -1.09
C LEU A 7 4.24 -10.01 0.18
N ASP A 8 4.88 -10.34 1.29
CA ASP A 8 4.27 -10.25 2.62
C ASP A 8 5.40 -9.88 3.58
N GLU A 9 5.58 -8.59 3.82
CA GLU A 9 6.71 -8.07 4.57
C GLU A 9 6.23 -7.18 5.70
N ARG A 10 6.96 -7.22 6.79
CA ARG A 10 6.80 -6.28 7.89
C ARG A 10 8.18 -5.74 8.25
N HIS A 11 8.33 -4.43 8.21
CA HIS A 11 9.58 -3.76 8.53
C HIS A 11 9.39 -2.92 9.78
N VAL A 12 10.05 -3.28 10.86
CA VAL A 12 10.06 -2.49 12.09
C VAL A 12 11.10 -1.39 11.90
N LEU A 13 10.66 -0.14 11.93
CA LEU A 13 11.53 1.01 11.70
C LEU A 13 12.13 1.52 13.00
N ASP A 14 11.34 1.51 14.07
CA ASP A 14 11.77 1.84 15.43
C ASP A 14 10.71 1.33 16.41
N GLU A 15 10.84 1.70 17.70
CA GLU A 15 9.94 1.24 18.76
C GLU A 15 8.47 1.59 18.52
N ARG A 16 8.19 2.62 17.72
CA ARG A 16 6.85 3.17 17.53
C ARG A 16 6.39 3.16 16.09
N ALA A 17 7.21 2.63 15.19
CA ALA A 17 6.92 2.70 13.76
C ALA A 17 7.19 1.37 13.07
N PHE A 18 6.24 0.94 12.24
CA PHE A 18 6.45 -0.20 11.37
C PHE A 18 5.69 -0.02 10.06
N VAL A 19 6.10 -0.81 9.07
CA VAL A 19 5.51 -0.84 7.75
C VAL A 19 5.05 -2.26 7.46
N GLU A 20 3.87 -2.42 6.87
CA GLU A 20 3.41 -3.70 6.33
C GLU A 20 3.19 -3.56 4.83
N ILE A 21 3.69 -4.54 4.08
CA ILE A 21 3.59 -4.57 2.62
C ILE A 21 3.06 -5.93 2.21
N ARG A 22 1.89 -5.94 1.56
CA ARG A 22 1.30 -7.15 0.99
C ARG A 22 0.88 -6.88 -0.43
N VAL A 23 1.33 -7.74 -1.33
CA VAL A 23 0.98 -7.66 -2.75
C VAL A 23 0.64 -9.07 -3.24
N TRP A 24 -0.50 -9.19 -3.88
CA TRP A 24 -0.95 -10.44 -4.51
C TRP A 24 -1.11 -10.23 -6.01
N ARG A 25 -0.85 -11.28 -6.77
CA ARG A 25 -1.35 -11.38 -8.14
C ARG A 25 -2.70 -12.07 -8.06
N VAL A 26 -3.72 -11.48 -8.67
CA VAL A 26 -5.08 -12.02 -8.64
C VAL A 26 -5.50 -12.47 -10.03
N PRO A 27 -6.38 -13.50 -10.14
CA PRO A 27 -6.80 -14.02 -11.44
C PRO A 27 -7.69 -13.04 -12.22
N ARG A 28 -8.30 -12.10 -11.53
CA ARG A 28 -9.14 -11.05 -12.13
C ARG A 28 -8.87 -9.74 -11.41
N PRO A 29 -8.93 -8.60 -12.11
CA PRO A 29 -8.76 -7.30 -11.46
C PRO A 29 -9.72 -7.12 -10.29
N VAL A 30 -9.22 -6.54 -9.21
CA VAL A 30 -10.06 -6.13 -8.10
C VAL A 30 -11.05 -5.08 -8.62
N PRO A 31 -12.35 -5.13 -8.21
CA PRO A 31 -13.32 -4.14 -8.66
C PRO A 31 -12.80 -2.71 -8.49
N GLY A 32 -12.86 -1.93 -9.57
CA GLY A 32 -12.34 -0.57 -9.61
C GLY A 32 -10.90 -0.44 -10.07
N SER A 33 -10.14 -1.53 -10.12
CA SER A 33 -8.77 -1.52 -10.65
C SER A 33 -8.72 -2.12 -12.05
N ARG A 34 -7.66 -1.76 -12.81
CA ARG A 34 -7.49 -2.20 -14.20
C ARG A 34 -6.27 -3.09 -14.38
N HIS A 35 -5.76 -3.67 -13.31
CA HIS A 35 -4.56 -4.51 -13.32
C HIS A 35 -4.80 -5.74 -12.42
N ASP A 36 -3.89 -6.69 -12.51
CA ASP A 36 -4.04 -8.00 -11.86
C ASP A 36 -3.36 -8.06 -10.48
N PHE A 37 -3.23 -6.94 -9.80
CA PHE A 37 -2.61 -6.89 -8.48
C PHE A 37 -3.59 -6.39 -7.43
N LYS A 38 -3.57 -7.06 -6.29
CA LYS A 38 -4.25 -6.61 -5.08
C LYS A 38 -3.17 -6.26 -4.06
N TYR A 39 -3.31 -5.14 -3.39
CA TYR A 39 -2.24 -4.72 -2.48
C TYR A 39 -2.78 -3.94 -1.28
N SER A 40 -1.98 -3.97 -0.24
CA SER A 40 -2.18 -3.16 0.96
C SER A 40 -0.80 -2.85 1.53
N LEU A 41 -0.43 -1.58 1.51
CA LEU A 41 0.83 -1.08 2.05
C LEU A 41 0.49 -0.02 3.10
N ALA A 42 1.04 -0.14 4.30
CA ALA A 42 0.67 0.74 5.40
C ALA A 42 1.88 1.12 6.25
N LEU A 43 1.90 2.37 6.70
CA LEU A 43 2.82 2.87 7.72
C LEU A 43 2.02 3.13 8.98
N VAL A 44 2.45 2.54 10.09
CA VAL A 44 1.85 2.73 11.40
C VAL A 44 2.85 3.46 12.30
N LEU A 45 2.41 4.57 12.87
CA LEU A 45 3.20 5.37 13.80
C LEU A 45 2.41 5.49 15.11
N GLY A 46 3.01 5.04 16.22
CA GLY A 46 2.38 5.15 17.53
C GLY A 46 1.01 4.47 17.58
N GLY A 47 0.84 3.35 16.89
CA GLY A 47 -0.42 2.62 16.85
C GLY A 47 -1.45 3.16 15.86
N GLU A 48 -1.12 4.19 15.12
CA GLU A 48 -2.03 4.82 14.16
C GLU A 48 -1.53 4.63 12.73
N CYS A 49 -2.41 4.16 11.84
CA CYS A 49 -2.10 4.05 10.42
C CYS A 49 -2.17 5.44 9.79
N VAL A 50 -1.01 6.01 9.47
CA VAL A 50 -0.92 7.38 8.94
C VAL A 50 -0.76 7.43 7.42
N LEU A 51 -0.41 6.31 6.80
CA LEU A 51 -0.23 6.22 5.36
C LEU A 51 -0.70 4.84 4.91
N ARG A 52 -1.48 4.80 3.84
CA ARG A 52 -1.94 3.54 3.28
C ARG A 52 -2.15 3.67 1.78
N TYR A 53 -1.65 2.67 1.05
CA TYR A 53 -1.95 2.47 -0.35
C TYR A 53 -2.68 1.15 -0.46
N ASP A 54 -3.88 1.13 -1.02
CA ASP A 54 -4.59 -0.12 -1.27
C ASP A 54 -5.59 0.01 -2.40
N ASN A 55 -6.12 -1.14 -2.85
CA ASN A 55 -7.18 -1.22 -3.83
C ASN A 55 -8.25 -2.24 -3.44
N GLU A 56 -8.35 -2.56 -2.14
CA GLU A 56 -9.19 -3.66 -1.67
C GLU A 56 -10.68 -3.32 -1.55
N ALA A 57 -11.01 -2.05 -1.42
CA ALA A 57 -12.35 -1.62 -1.05
C ALA A 57 -13.31 -1.39 -2.23
N GLY A 58 -12.94 -1.80 -3.44
CA GLY A 58 -13.79 -1.61 -4.62
C GLY A 58 -13.83 -0.19 -5.16
N LYS A 59 -13.08 0.72 -4.58
CA LYS A 59 -12.99 2.12 -5.00
C LYS A 59 -11.90 2.35 -6.05
N GLY A 60 -11.21 1.30 -6.45
CA GLY A 60 -10.03 1.42 -7.28
C GLY A 60 -8.78 1.67 -6.45
N ASP A 61 -7.71 2.00 -7.15
CA ASP A 61 -6.42 2.28 -6.53
C ASP A 61 -6.50 3.61 -5.81
N HIS A 62 -6.11 3.64 -4.54
CA HIS A 62 -6.16 4.88 -3.77
C HIS A 62 -5.09 4.94 -2.69
N ARG A 63 -4.88 6.15 -2.20
CA ARG A 63 -3.83 6.49 -1.24
C ARG A 63 -4.44 7.35 -0.13
N HIS A 64 -4.22 6.93 1.11
CA HIS A 64 -4.53 7.72 2.30
C HIS A 64 -3.23 8.26 2.88
N ASP A 65 -3.16 9.56 3.06
CA ASP A 65 -2.00 10.25 3.61
C ASP A 65 -2.50 11.22 4.70
N GLY A 66 -2.38 10.80 5.94
CA GLY A 66 -2.99 11.53 7.04
C GLY A 66 -4.51 11.52 6.90
N VAL A 67 -5.11 12.71 6.77
CA VAL A 67 -6.56 12.85 6.58
C VAL A 67 -6.95 12.94 5.10
N SER A 68 -5.98 12.99 4.20
CA SER A 68 -6.22 13.09 2.76
C SER A 68 -6.39 11.73 2.13
N GLU A 69 -7.40 11.60 1.27
CA GLU A 69 -7.60 10.40 0.46
C GLU A 69 -7.65 10.82 -1.00
N THR A 70 -6.83 10.21 -1.84
CA THR A 70 -6.75 10.52 -3.27
C THR A 70 -6.72 9.23 -4.08
N GLY A 71 -7.09 9.34 -5.35
CA GLY A 71 -6.82 8.26 -6.30
C GLY A 71 -5.32 8.07 -6.47
N TYR A 72 -4.90 6.84 -6.72
CA TYR A 72 -3.51 6.52 -7.02
C TYR A 72 -3.43 5.92 -8.40
N ARG A 73 -2.49 6.41 -9.21
CA ARG A 73 -2.26 5.87 -10.55
C ARG A 73 -1.28 4.71 -10.47
N PHE A 74 -1.80 3.49 -10.50
CA PHE A 74 -0.98 2.30 -10.50
C PHE A 74 -0.29 2.12 -11.85
N VAL A 75 1.02 1.93 -11.84
CA VAL A 75 1.84 1.68 -13.02
C VAL A 75 2.41 0.27 -12.97
N SER A 76 3.03 -0.09 -11.86
CA SER A 76 3.63 -1.40 -11.64
C SER A 76 3.80 -1.64 -10.14
N PRO A 77 3.97 -2.91 -9.72
CA PRO A 77 4.29 -3.19 -8.31
C PRO A 77 5.58 -2.50 -7.85
N GLU A 78 6.59 -2.45 -8.72
CA GLU A 78 7.87 -1.81 -8.41
C GLU A 78 7.68 -0.30 -8.16
N ARG A 79 6.90 0.37 -8.99
CA ARG A 79 6.62 1.79 -8.84
C ARG A 79 5.78 2.06 -7.60
N LEU A 80 4.79 1.20 -7.33
CA LEU A 80 3.95 1.30 -6.14
C LEU A 80 4.80 1.28 -4.88
N ILE A 81 5.71 0.32 -4.78
CA ILE A 81 6.58 0.16 -3.62
C ILE A 81 7.52 1.35 -3.48
N ALA A 82 8.08 1.84 -4.59
CA ALA A 82 8.95 3.01 -4.58
C ALA A 82 8.19 4.26 -4.12
N ASP A 83 6.99 4.49 -4.62
CA ASP A 83 6.17 5.63 -4.22
C ASP A 83 5.82 5.57 -2.75
N PHE A 84 5.46 4.38 -2.26
CA PHE A 84 5.13 4.18 -0.85
C PHE A 84 6.34 4.50 0.05
N TRP A 85 7.50 3.95 -0.24
CA TRP A 85 8.70 4.22 0.57
C TRP A 85 9.10 5.68 0.53
N ASN A 86 8.89 6.35 -0.59
CA ASN A 86 9.14 7.78 -0.69
C ASN A 86 8.26 8.57 0.29
N ASP A 87 6.99 8.20 0.39
CA ASP A 87 6.07 8.82 1.35
C ASP A 87 6.42 8.46 2.79
N VAL A 88 6.85 7.22 3.04
CA VAL A 88 7.32 6.81 4.38
C VAL A 88 8.48 7.70 4.83
N ARG A 89 9.44 7.95 3.94
CA ARG A 89 10.56 8.84 4.25
C ARG A 89 10.09 10.26 4.57
N ALA A 90 9.10 10.77 3.86
CA ALA A 90 8.54 12.09 4.13
C ALA A 90 7.91 12.16 5.53
N TRP A 91 7.16 11.11 5.91
CA TRP A 91 6.58 11.03 7.26
C TRP A 91 7.65 10.97 8.35
N ARG A 92 8.74 10.27 8.08
CA ARG A 92 9.83 10.08 9.06
C ARG A 92 10.68 11.32 9.26
N LYS A 93 10.66 12.27 8.32
CA LYS A 93 11.39 13.54 8.44
C LYS A 93 10.63 14.60 9.22
N ALA A 94 9.33 14.40 9.36
CA ALA A 94 8.48 15.37 10.04
C ALA A 94 8.66 15.34 11.55
#